data_c195bb7b147f9b26ae0758b87da3fad9
#
_entry.id   c195bb7b147f9b26ae0758b87da3fad9
#
_cell.length_a   1.000
_cell.length_b   1.000
_cell.length_c   1.000
_cell.angle_alpha   90.00
_cell.angle_beta   90.00
_cell.angle_gamma   90.00
#
_symmetry.space_group_name_H-M   'P 1'
#
loop_
_entity.id
_entity.type
_entity.pdbx_description
1 polymer ?
#
loop_
_entity_poly.entity_id
_entity_poly.type
_entity_poly.pdbx_seq_one_letter_code
_entity_poly.pdbx_strand_id
1 'polypeptide(L)'
;DYDMWLGPAPVRPFNTNRFHFTFRWFWDYAGGLMTDWGVHLLDVVLWGMNATTPNRIVSSGGNFAYPNSAMETPDTQQAVFEFPDFTMIWEHANGIGLGPYQRSHGISIIVNNGTLIVDRGGWEVLPEIENEQGVKKSKVEPVERQSAKTGETGLVQHTSNFANAIREDEKLNCDINVGSLAAINAHMGNIALKTKSSLVWNAESENFGGNDAANNLMTPEYRTPWNVPI
;
A
#
# COMPACT_ATOMS: atom_id res chain seq x y z
N ASP A 1 17.35 4.18 -25.68
CA ASP A 1 18.27 5.02 -24.89
C ASP A 1 18.20 4.58 -23.43
N TYR A 2 19.20 3.81 -23.01
CA TYR A 2 19.22 3.23 -21.66
C TYR A 2 19.58 4.26 -20.57
N ASP A 3 20.36 5.28 -20.91
CA ASP A 3 20.69 6.34 -19.95
C ASP A 3 19.46 7.18 -19.59
N MET A 4 18.64 7.51 -20.58
CA MET A 4 17.34 8.17 -20.35
C MET A 4 16.36 7.28 -19.58
N TRP A 5 16.39 5.97 -19.83
CA TRP A 5 15.55 5.05 -19.04
C TRP A 5 15.96 4.98 -17.57
N LEU A 6 17.26 5.00 -17.29
CA LEU A 6 17.76 5.05 -15.91
C LEU A 6 17.31 6.34 -15.19
N GLY A 7 17.21 7.45 -15.91
CA GLY A 7 16.83 8.73 -15.31
C GLY A 7 17.71 9.10 -14.11
N PRO A 8 17.11 9.46 -12.97
CA PRO A 8 17.84 9.84 -11.76
C PRO A 8 18.46 8.66 -11.00
N ALA A 9 18.13 7.42 -11.37
CA ALA A 9 18.64 6.23 -10.69
C ALA A 9 20.16 6.04 -10.89
N PRO A 10 20.84 5.32 -10.00
CA PRO A 10 22.26 5.03 -10.15
C PRO A 10 22.57 4.31 -11.45
N VAL A 11 23.75 4.60 -12.02
CA VAL A 11 24.20 3.92 -13.26
C VAL A 11 24.51 2.45 -12.95
N ARG A 12 23.79 1.57 -13.64
CA ARG A 12 24.01 0.12 -13.62
C ARG A 12 24.14 -0.42 -15.06
N PRO A 13 24.93 -1.45 -15.32
CA PRO A 13 24.93 -2.13 -16.61
C PRO A 13 23.53 -2.61 -16.99
N PHE A 14 23.20 -2.58 -18.27
CA PHE A 14 21.92 -3.08 -18.76
C PHE A 14 21.71 -4.54 -18.35
N ASN A 15 20.49 -4.84 -17.85
CA ASN A 15 20.08 -6.19 -17.48
C ASN A 15 18.58 -6.35 -17.75
N THR A 16 18.23 -7.34 -18.56
CA THR A 16 16.83 -7.63 -18.95
C THR A 16 15.91 -7.92 -17.78
N ASN A 17 16.44 -8.45 -16.66
CA ASN A 17 15.67 -8.72 -15.45
C ASN A 17 15.14 -7.44 -14.78
N ARG A 18 15.73 -6.28 -15.06
CA ARG A 18 15.32 -5.00 -14.49
C ARG A 18 14.46 -4.17 -15.44
N PHE A 19 14.17 -4.68 -16.65
CA PHE A 19 13.64 -3.87 -17.72
C PHE A 19 12.15 -4.09 -17.98
N HIS A 20 11.47 -3.02 -18.38
CA HIS A 20 10.05 -2.85 -18.56
C HIS A 20 9.25 -3.23 -17.29
N PHE A 21 8.42 -4.25 -17.32
CA PHE A 21 7.51 -4.59 -16.24
C PHE A 21 8.23 -4.92 -14.90
N THR A 22 9.41 -5.51 -14.95
CA THR A 22 10.09 -6.04 -13.76
C THR A 22 10.89 -4.99 -12.97
N PHE A 23 10.98 -3.74 -13.43
CA PHE A 23 11.64 -2.64 -12.70
C PHE A 23 11.16 -2.51 -11.26
N ARG A 24 9.89 -2.83 -10.99
CA ARG A 24 9.25 -2.72 -9.69
C ARG A 24 9.87 -3.56 -8.59
N TRP A 25 10.66 -4.56 -8.96
CA TRP A 25 11.34 -5.46 -8.02
C TRP A 25 12.75 -5.02 -7.63
N PHE A 26 13.16 -3.82 -8.04
CA PHE A 26 14.51 -3.29 -7.79
C PHE A 26 14.43 -1.93 -7.09
N TRP A 27 15.15 -1.82 -5.96
CA TRP A 27 15.07 -0.68 -5.06
C TRP A 27 15.47 0.66 -5.69
N ASP A 28 16.32 0.66 -6.73
CA ASP A 28 16.71 1.87 -7.43
C ASP A 28 15.56 2.50 -8.25
N TYR A 29 14.51 1.72 -8.54
CA TYR A 29 13.44 2.14 -9.44
C TYR A 29 12.07 2.16 -8.78
N ALA A 30 11.85 1.29 -7.79
CA ALA A 30 10.56 1.14 -7.14
C ALA A 30 10.69 0.45 -5.77
N GLY A 31 9.57 0.15 -5.12
CA GLY A 31 9.54 -0.41 -3.76
C GLY A 31 8.79 -1.75 -3.64
N GLY A 32 8.76 -2.57 -4.73
CA GLY A 32 8.07 -3.86 -4.70
C GLY A 32 6.56 -3.75 -4.53
N LEU A 33 5.92 -4.84 -4.08
CA LEU A 33 4.46 -4.87 -3.90
C LEU A 33 3.96 -3.87 -2.86
N MET A 34 4.75 -3.51 -1.86
CA MET A 34 4.37 -2.50 -0.88
C MET A 34 4.04 -1.15 -1.53
N THR A 35 4.79 -0.72 -2.54
CA THR A 35 4.54 0.54 -3.24
C THR A 35 3.78 0.37 -4.56
N ASP A 36 3.65 -0.86 -5.07
CA ASP A 36 2.87 -1.16 -6.27
C ASP A 36 1.38 -1.40 -5.90
N TRP A 37 1.08 -2.54 -5.29
CA TRP A 37 -0.28 -2.85 -4.83
C TRP A 37 -0.65 -2.18 -3.50
N GLY A 38 0.34 -1.96 -2.63
CA GLY A 38 0.13 -1.36 -1.32
C GLY A 38 -0.54 0.00 -1.41
N VAL A 39 -0.08 0.88 -2.29
CA VAL A 39 -0.68 2.22 -2.44
C VAL A 39 -2.19 2.16 -2.75
N HIS A 40 -2.66 1.17 -3.52
CA HIS A 40 -4.07 1.02 -3.83
C HIS A 40 -4.91 0.57 -2.63
N LEU A 41 -4.39 -0.38 -1.85
CA LEU A 41 -5.15 -0.95 -0.74
C LEU A 41 -5.05 -0.08 0.53
N LEU A 42 -3.87 0.49 0.80
CA LEU A 42 -3.66 1.43 1.89
C LEU A 42 -4.53 2.69 1.71
N ASP A 43 -4.61 3.23 0.49
CA ASP A 43 -5.45 4.38 0.17
C ASP A 43 -6.92 4.15 0.58
N VAL A 44 -7.48 3.01 0.24
CA VAL A 44 -8.87 2.66 0.61
C VAL A 44 -9.04 2.58 2.13
N VAL A 45 -8.05 2.04 2.85
CA VAL A 45 -8.09 1.99 4.33
C VAL A 45 -7.99 3.40 4.92
N LEU A 46 -7.03 4.20 4.46
CA LEU A 46 -6.87 5.59 4.93
C LEU A 46 -8.13 6.43 4.69
N TRP A 47 -8.72 6.29 3.50
CA TRP A 47 -9.98 6.94 3.17
C TRP A 47 -11.14 6.46 4.05
N GLY A 48 -11.34 5.15 4.18
CA GLY A 48 -12.44 4.55 4.95
C GLY A 48 -12.36 4.82 6.45
N MET A 49 -11.14 4.90 6.99
CA MET A 49 -10.87 5.19 8.41
C MET A 49 -10.66 6.68 8.70
N ASN A 50 -10.71 7.55 7.67
CA ASN A 50 -10.40 8.98 7.77
C ASN A 50 -9.04 9.21 8.48
N ALA A 51 -8.02 8.43 8.11
CA ALA A 51 -6.71 8.43 8.73
C ALA A 51 -5.65 9.05 7.81
N THR A 52 -4.57 9.53 8.39
CA THR A 52 -3.44 10.11 7.66
C THR A 52 -2.18 9.26 7.79
N THR A 53 -1.37 9.51 8.79
CA THR A 53 -0.11 8.81 9.03
C THR A 53 -0.15 8.05 10.36
N PRO A 54 0.51 6.89 10.46
CA PRO A 54 0.58 6.13 11.70
C PRO A 54 1.54 6.79 12.69
N ASN A 55 1.36 6.48 13.98
CA ASN A 55 2.31 6.88 15.01
C ASN A 55 3.57 6.02 15.01
N ARG A 56 3.42 4.73 14.69
CA ARG A 56 4.52 3.76 14.70
C ARG A 56 4.37 2.73 13.59
N ILE A 57 5.51 2.28 13.06
CA ILE A 57 5.57 1.27 12.01
C ILE A 57 6.63 0.22 12.35
N VAL A 58 6.29 -1.05 12.14
CA VAL A 58 7.23 -2.17 12.14
C VAL A 58 7.02 -3.02 10.90
N SER A 59 8.08 -3.60 10.37
CA SER A 59 7.97 -4.44 9.18
C SER A 59 8.96 -5.59 9.20
N SER A 60 8.56 -6.73 8.65
CA SER A 60 9.37 -7.94 8.47
C SER A 60 9.08 -8.56 7.12
N GLY A 61 10.07 -9.19 6.50
CA GLY A 61 9.90 -9.84 5.21
C GLY A 61 11.23 -10.31 4.62
N GLY A 62 11.14 -10.90 3.44
CA GLY A 62 12.30 -11.43 2.71
C GLY A 62 11.87 -12.15 1.43
N ASN A 63 12.85 -12.78 0.78
CA ASN A 63 12.63 -13.61 -0.40
C ASN A 63 12.57 -15.08 0.01
N PHE A 64 11.37 -15.54 0.37
CA PHE A 64 11.13 -16.88 0.90
C PHE A 64 10.54 -17.82 -0.15
N ALA A 65 9.64 -17.30 -1.00
CA ALA A 65 9.01 -18.07 -2.06
C ALA A 65 9.98 -18.25 -3.25
N TYR A 66 10.77 -17.23 -3.56
CA TYR A 66 11.68 -17.20 -4.72
C TYR A 66 13.10 -16.81 -4.32
N PRO A 67 13.80 -17.61 -3.47
CA PRO A 67 15.10 -17.22 -2.90
C PRO A 67 16.21 -17.05 -3.93
N ASN A 68 16.05 -17.64 -5.14
CA ASN A 68 17.03 -17.54 -6.24
C ASN A 68 16.63 -16.50 -7.30
N SER A 69 15.58 -15.70 -7.06
CA SER A 69 15.18 -14.61 -7.94
C SER A 69 16.20 -13.47 -7.92
N ALA A 70 16.32 -12.75 -9.02
CA ALA A 70 17.13 -11.54 -9.11
C ALA A 70 16.47 -10.32 -8.42
N MET A 71 15.23 -10.45 -7.92
CA MET A 71 14.52 -9.34 -7.31
C MET A 71 15.15 -8.94 -5.97
N GLU A 72 15.22 -7.64 -5.73
CA GLU A 72 15.80 -7.03 -4.52
C GLU A 72 14.74 -6.75 -3.45
N THR A 73 13.50 -6.46 -3.89
CA THR A 73 12.38 -6.25 -2.97
C THR A 73 11.85 -7.59 -2.45
N PRO A 74 11.25 -7.64 -1.27
CA PRO A 74 10.76 -8.90 -0.71
C PRO A 74 9.61 -9.49 -1.54
N ASP A 75 9.58 -10.81 -1.68
CA ASP A 75 8.43 -11.54 -2.20
C ASP A 75 7.36 -11.78 -1.12
N THR A 76 7.76 -11.65 0.15
CA THR A 76 6.90 -11.83 1.31
C THR A 76 7.21 -10.72 2.31
N GLN A 77 6.19 -9.94 2.70
CA GLN A 77 6.35 -8.86 3.67
C GLN A 77 5.08 -8.66 4.48
N GLN A 78 5.26 -8.40 5.75
CA GLN A 78 4.24 -7.93 6.67
C GLN A 78 4.69 -6.62 7.28
N ALA A 79 3.79 -5.62 7.32
CA ALA A 79 4.04 -4.36 7.99
C ALA A 79 2.83 -4.01 8.86
N VAL A 80 3.11 -3.57 10.09
CA VAL A 80 2.12 -3.15 11.07
C VAL A 80 2.24 -1.64 11.25
N PHE A 81 1.15 -0.94 11.02
CA PHE A 81 1.01 0.50 11.17
C PHE A 81 0.08 0.78 12.34
N GLU A 82 0.57 1.44 13.37
CA GLU A 82 -0.21 1.77 14.56
C GLU A 82 -0.74 3.20 14.46
N PHE A 83 -2.04 3.32 14.32
CA PHE A 83 -2.78 4.58 14.38
C PHE A 83 -3.33 4.80 15.79
N PRO A 84 -3.80 6.00 16.15
CA PRO A 84 -4.34 6.25 17.48
C PRO A 84 -5.49 5.31 17.89
N ASP A 85 -6.37 4.97 16.94
CA ASP A 85 -7.62 4.26 17.22
C ASP A 85 -7.71 2.87 16.59
N PHE A 86 -6.74 2.48 15.75
CA PHE A 86 -6.71 1.18 15.10
C PHE A 86 -5.30 0.77 14.69
N THR A 87 -5.16 -0.49 14.31
CA THR A 87 -3.93 -1.04 13.73
C THR A 87 -4.22 -1.51 12.31
N MET A 88 -3.42 -1.07 11.35
CA MET A 88 -3.46 -1.55 9.99
C MET A 88 -2.31 -2.53 9.75
N ILE A 89 -2.61 -3.67 9.11
CA ILE A 89 -1.63 -4.67 8.73
C ILE A 89 -1.62 -4.75 7.20
N TRP A 90 -0.47 -4.51 6.62
CA TRP A 90 -0.18 -4.88 5.25
C TRP A 90 0.45 -6.26 5.22
N GLU A 91 -0.03 -7.13 4.35
CA GLU A 91 0.57 -8.43 4.11
C GLU A 91 0.60 -8.73 2.61
N HIS A 92 1.74 -9.23 2.12
CA HIS A 92 1.82 -9.85 0.81
C HIS A 92 2.72 -11.09 0.82
N ALA A 93 2.40 -12.04 -0.06
CA ALA A 93 3.19 -13.24 -0.32
C ALA A 93 3.01 -13.66 -1.78
N ASN A 94 3.99 -13.36 -2.64
CA ASN A 94 3.91 -13.61 -4.08
C ASN A 94 3.82 -15.11 -4.45
N GLY A 95 4.24 -16.00 -3.54
CA GLY A 95 4.16 -17.44 -3.75
C GLY A 95 2.80 -18.08 -3.46
N ILE A 96 1.80 -17.28 -3.00
CA ILE A 96 0.50 -17.78 -2.56
C ILE A 96 -0.58 -17.20 -3.47
N GLY A 97 -1.42 -18.08 -4.05
CA GLY A 97 -2.49 -17.67 -4.96
C GLY A 97 -3.78 -17.23 -4.28
N LEU A 98 -4.04 -17.72 -3.06
CA LEU A 98 -5.21 -17.36 -2.27
C LEU A 98 -4.79 -17.01 -0.84
N GLY A 99 -5.22 -15.83 -0.40
CA GLY A 99 -5.03 -15.34 0.96
C GLY A 99 -6.27 -15.54 1.86
N PRO A 100 -6.39 -14.74 2.93
CA PRO A 100 -7.55 -14.75 3.80
C PRO A 100 -8.87 -14.63 3.03
N TYR A 101 -9.91 -15.27 3.55
CA TYR A 101 -11.25 -15.30 2.94
C TYR A 101 -11.27 -15.84 1.50
N GLN A 102 -10.26 -16.65 1.10
CA GLN A 102 -10.09 -17.21 -0.23
C GLN A 102 -10.00 -16.15 -1.35
N ARG A 103 -9.37 -15.01 -1.04
CA ARG A 103 -9.17 -13.91 -1.98
C ARG A 103 -7.69 -13.72 -2.27
N SER A 104 -7.38 -13.46 -3.53
CA SER A 104 -6.00 -13.16 -3.95
C SER A 104 -5.53 -11.79 -3.47
N HIS A 105 -6.45 -10.88 -3.19
CA HIS A 105 -6.20 -9.53 -2.65
C HIS A 105 -7.50 -8.95 -2.09
N GLY A 106 -7.37 -7.97 -1.23
CA GLY A 106 -8.51 -7.26 -0.66
C GLY A 106 -8.16 -6.60 0.67
N ILE A 107 -9.18 -6.10 1.32
CA ILE A 107 -9.12 -5.42 2.61
C ILE A 107 -10.13 -6.09 3.53
N SER A 108 -9.76 -6.32 4.77
CA SER A 108 -10.68 -6.70 5.83
C SER A 108 -10.64 -5.66 6.95
N ILE A 109 -11.80 -5.10 7.28
CA ILE A 109 -11.96 -4.19 8.43
C ILE A 109 -12.68 -4.97 9.51
N ILE A 110 -11.93 -5.33 10.56
CA ILE A 110 -12.39 -6.19 11.65
C ILE A 110 -12.76 -5.31 12.83
N VAL A 111 -14.01 -5.40 13.25
CA VAL A 111 -14.56 -4.67 14.39
C VAL A 111 -15.34 -5.61 15.33
N ASN A 112 -15.72 -5.12 16.51
CA ASN A 112 -16.38 -5.92 17.55
C ASN A 112 -17.69 -6.60 17.13
N ASN A 113 -18.34 -6.10 16.08
CA ASN A 113 -19.64 -6.60 15.64
C ASN A 113 -19.55 -7.46 14.38
N GLY A 114 -18.43 -7.41 13.65
CA GLY A 114 -18.25 -8.17 12.40
C GLY A 114 -17.04 -7.73 11.62
N THR A 115 -16.90 -8.29 10.42
CA THR A 115 -15.82 -7.99 9.49
C THR A 115 -16.40 -7.54 8.16
N LEU A 116 -16.03 -6.34 7.72
CA LEU A 116 -16.25 -5.89 6.35
C LEU A 116 -15.09 -6.38 5.47
N ILE A 117 -15.39 -7.12 4.40
CA ILE A 117 -14.42 -7.56 3.41
C ILE A 117 -14.68 -6.81 2.11
N VAL A 118 -13.64 -6.18 1.56
CA VAL A 118 -13.72 -5.37 0.33
C VAL A 118 -12.62 -5.76 -0.62
N ASP A 119 -12.94 -5.94 -1.88
CA ASP A 119 -12.00 -6.06 -3.00
C ASP A 119 -12.57 -5.37 -4.26
N ARG A 120 -11.82 -5.37 -5.36
CA ARG A 120 -12.28 -4.76 -6.62
C ARG A 120 -13.54 -5.39 -7.21
N GLY A 121 -13.86 -6.63 -6.84
CA GLY A 121 -15.04 -7.36 -7.31
C GLY A 121 -16.28 -7.13 -6.46
N GLY A 122 -16.17 -6.49 -5.30
CA GLY A 122 -17.30 -6.23 -4.41
C GLY A 122 -16.95 -6.26 -2.93
N TRP A 123 -17.98 -6.33 -2.10
CA TRP A 123 -17.85 -6.32 -0.65
C TRP A 123 -18.90 -7.22 0.03
N GLU A 124 -18.65 -7.60 1.27
CA GLU A 124 -19.56 -8.41 2.10
C GLU A 124 -19.32 -8.11 3.59
N VAL A 125 -20.29 -8.45 4.42
CA VAL A 125 -20.18 -8.32 5.89
C VAL A 125 -20.39 -9.68 6.54
N LEU A 126 -19.37 -10.13 7.27
CA LEU A 126 -19.43 -11.32 8.12
C LEU A 126 -19.69 -10.88 9.56
N PRO A 127 -20.81 -11.28 10.20
CA PRO A 127 -21.12 -10.89 11.56
C PRO A 127 -20.26 -11.66 12.57
N GLU A 128 -19.93 -11.03 13.69
CA GLU A 128 -19.54 -11.72 14.89
C GLU A 128 -20.74 -12.44 15.52
N ILE A 129 -20.49 -13.61 16.10
CA ILE A 129 -21.52 -14.43 16.73
C ILE A 129 -21.39 -14.33 18.25
N GLU A 130 -22.42 -13.87 18.88
CA GLU A 130 -22.58 -13.83 20.32
C GLU A 130 -23.38 -15.07 20.82
N ASN A 131 -23.01 -15.59 21.97
CA ASN A 131 -23.73 -16.72 22.61
C ASN A 131 -24.42 -16.20 23.87
N GLU A 132 -25.73 -15.94 23.78
CA GLU A 132 -26.56 -15.56 24.90
C GLU A 132 -27.31 -16.81 25.41
N GLN A 133 -26.92 -17.33 26.58
CA GLN A 133 -27.58 -18.47 27.24
C GLN A 133 -27.74 -19.72 26.37
N GLY A 134 -26.73 -19.99 25.50
CA GLY A 134 -26.75 -21.15 24.59
C GLY A 134 -27.39 -20.86 23.22
N VAL A 135 -27.92 -19.68 23.00
CA VAL A 135 -28.47 -19.25 21.71
C VAL A 135 -27.42 -18.42 20.96
N LYS A 136 -27.07 -18.86 19.77
CA LYS A 136 -26.17 -18.11 18.88
C LYS A 136 -26.95 -17.02 18.16
N LYS A 137 -26.46 -15.78 18.26
CA LYS A 137 -27.05 -14.60 17.63
C LYS A 137 -25.98 -13.79 16.91
N SER A 138 -26.27 -13.35 15.71
CA SER A 138 -25.41 -12.43 14.97
C SER A 138 -25.47 -11.03 15.59
N LYS A 139 -24.32 -10.38 15.81
CA LYS A 139 -24.25 -9.01 16.33
C LYS A 139 -24.68 -7.94 15.32
N VAL A 140 -24.56 -8.24 14.02
CA VAL A 140 -25.07 -7.43 12.92
C VAL A 140 -25.72 -8.33 11.89
N GLU A 141 -26.56 -7.80 11.04
CA GLU A 141 -27.10 -8.54 9.91
C GLU A 141 -25.97 -8.88 8.94
N PRO A 142 -25.84 -10.15 8.53
CA PRO A 142 -24.88 -10.51 7.49
C PRO A 142 -25.26 -9.84 6.17
N VAL A 143 -24.26 -9.40 5.42
CA VAL A 143 -24.47 -8.92 4.06
C VAL A 143 -23.74 -9.87 3.12
N GLU A 144 -24.52 -10.60 2.31
CA GLU A 144 -23.95 -11.43 1.26
C GLU A 144 -23.18 -10.56 0.26
N ARG A 145 -22.24 -11.20 -0.46
CA ARG A 145 -21.37 -10.48 -1.40
C ARG A 145 -22.15 -9.60 -2.38
N GLN A 146 -21.95 -8.34 -2.26
CA GLN A 146 -22.40 -7.31 -3.19
C GLN A 146 -21.36 -7.16 -4.29
N SER A 147 -21.65 -7.66 -5.48
CA SER A 147 -20.72 -7.55 -6.61
C SER A 147 -20.63 -6.12 -7.12
N ALA A 148 -19.42 -5.70 -7.51
CA ALA A 148 -19.23 -4.46 -8.24
C ALA A 148 -20.04 -4.50 -9.55
N LYS A 149 -20.63 -3.37 -9.95
CA LYS A 149 -21.34 -3.27 -11.21
C LYS A 149 -20.39 -3.57 -12.38
N THR A 150 -20.78 -4.54 -13.22
CA THR A 150 -20.02 -4.87 -14.42
C THR A 150 -20.19 -3.78 -15.48
N GLY A 151 -19.11 -3.42 -16.18
CA GLY A 151 -19.16 -2.54 -17.36
C GLY A 151 -18.58 -1.13 -17.16
N GLU A 152 -18.45 -0.64 -15.93
CA GLU A 152 -17.73 0.61 -15.66
C GLU A 152 -16.42 0.28 -14.94
N THR A 153 -15.30 0.47 -15.63
CA THR A 153 -14.00 0.39 -14.97
C THR A 153 -13.77 1.68 -14.19
N GLY A 154 -13.35 1.60 -12.93
CA GLY A 154 -13.00 2.78 -12.13
C GLY A 154 -11.97 3.69 -12.83
N LEU A 155 -11.21 3.17 -13.77
CA LEU A 155 -10.28 3.93 -14.61
C LEU A 155 -11.01 4.98 -15.46
N VAL A 156 -12.13 4.63 -16.12
CA VAL A 156 -12.90 5.59 -16.93
C VAL A 156 -13.46 6.71 -16.04
N GLN A 157 -14.02 6.36 -14.90
CA GLN A 157 -14.55 7.34 -13.94
C GLN A 157 -13.45 8.25 -13.41
N HIS A 158 -12.29 7.70 -13.06
CA HIS A 158 -11.16 8.45 -12.55
C HIS A 158 -10.56 9.41 -13.60
N THR A 159 -10.37 8.94 -14.83
CA THR A 159 -9.87 9.79 -15.92
C THR A 159 -10.88 10.88 -16.34
N SER A 160 -12.18 10.58 -16.29
CA SER A 160 -13.23 11.57 -16.53
C SER A 160 -13.23 12.64 -15.44
N ASN A 161 -13.14 12.26 -14.15
CA ASN A 161 -13.04 13.21 -13.04
C ASN A 161 -11.82 14.13 -13.20
N PHE A 162 -10.65 13.58 -13.59
CA PHE A 162 -9.46 14.38 -13.85
C PHE A 162 -9.67 15.38 -15.01
N ALA A 163 -10.26 14.92 -16.11
CA ALA A 163 -10.55 15.80 -17.27
C ALA A 163 -11.56 16.89 -16.93
N ASN A 164 -12.59 16.57 -16.16
CA ASN A 164 -13.61 17.53 -15.72
C ASN A 164 -13.05 18.53 -14.71
N ALA A 165 -12.17 18.09 -13.80
CA ALA A 165 -11.50 18.99 -12.87
C ALA A 165 -10.67 20.07 -13.60
N ILE A 166 -10.08 19.72 -14.78
CA ILE A 166 -9.37 20.70 -15.61
C ILE A 166 -10.33 21.65 -16.36
N ARG A 167 -11.50 21.15 -16.78
CA ARG A 167 -12.41 21.88 -17.69
C ARG A 167 -13.53 22.62 -16.96
N GLU A 168 -13.99 22.08 -15.86
CA GLU A 168 -15.28 22.43 -15.23
C GLU A 168 -15.15 22.69 -13.72
N ASP A 169 -13.92 22.79 -13.19
CA ASP A 169 -13.63 22.96 -11.76
C ASP A 169 -14.26 21.86 -10.86
N GLU A 170 -14.45 20.66 -11.40
CA GLU A 170 -14.89 19.51 -10.60
C GLU A 170 -13.84 19.16 -9.55
N LYS A 171 -14.27 18.83 -8.33
CA LYS A 171 -13.34 18.40 -7.28
C LYS A 171 -12.71 17.05 -7.64
N LEU A 172 -11.38 16.95 -7.54
CA LEU A 172 -10.67 15.69 -7.69
C LEU A 172 -11.04 14.70 -6.59
N ASN A 173 -11.33 13.46 -6.97
CA ASN A 173 -11.54 12.36 -6.02
C ASN A 173 -10.25 11.92 -5.33
N CYS A 174 -9.14 12.05 -6.04
CA CYS A 174 -7.80 11.78 -5.51
C CYS A 174 -6.88 12.93 -5.96
N ASP A 175 -6.75 13.94 -5.14
CA ASP A 175 -5.79 15.02 -5.36
C ASP A 175 -4.38 14.59 -4.96
N ILE A 176 -3.39 15.47 -5.19
CA ILE A 176 -1.98 15.15 -4.91
C ILE A 176 -1.74 14.84 -3.43
N ASN A 177 -2.49 15.42 -2.50
CA ASN A 177 -2.30 15.17 -1.08
C ASN A 177 -2.77 13.76 -0.72
N VAL A 178 -3.91 13.32 -1.26
CA VAL A 178 -4.42 11.95 -1.08
C VAL A 178 -3.44 10.93 -1.65
N GLY A 179 -2.99 11.13 -2.90
CA GLY A 179 -2.04 10.23 -3.54
C GLY A 179 -0.67 10.20 -2.83
N SER A 180 -0.18 11.36 -2.40
CA SER A 180 1.06 11.48 -1.64
C SER A 180 0.97 10.75 -0.30
N LEU A 181 -0.15 10.88 0.41
CA LEU A 181 -0.37 10.23 1.69
C LEU A 181 -0.33 8.70 1.58
N ALA A 182 -0.98 8.13 0.56
CA ALA A 182 -0.93 6.69 0.31
C ALA A 182 0.50 6.22 0.01
N ALA A 183 1.26 6.98 -0.80
CA ALA A 183 2.65 6.68 -1.12
C ALA A 183 3.56 6.76 0.11
N ILE A 184 3.42 7.81 0.95
CA ILE A 184 4.18 7.98 2.18
C ILE A 184 3.98 6.77 3.11
N ASN A 185 2.75 6.35 3.35
CA ASN A 185 2.46 5.18 4.18
C ASN A 185 3.13 3.90 3.62
N ALA A 186 3.07 3.67 2.31
CA ALA A 186 3.71 2.54 1.67
C ALA A 186 5.25 2.59 1.83
N HIS A 187 5.86 3.75 1.63
CA HIS A 187 7.29 3.93 1.83
C HIS A 187 7.72 3.71 3.29
N MET A 188 6.92 4.16 4.27
CA MET A 188 7.18 3.90 5.70
C MET A 188 7.32 2.39 5.99
N GLY A 189 6.45 1.55 5.39
CA GLY A 189 6.54 0.10 5.51
C GLY A 189 7.86 -0.47 4.97
N ASN A 190 8.33 0.05 3.83
CA ASN A 190 9.61 -0.35 3.24
C ASN A 190 10.82 0.18 4.03
N ILE A 191 10.75 1.40 4.56
CA ILE A 191 11.82 1.97 5.40
C ILE A 191 11.95 1.15 6.70
N ALA A 192 10.83 0.79 7.34
CA ALA A 192 10.84 -0.07 8.51
C ALA A 192 11.45 -1.46 8.22
N LEU A 193 11.17 -2.04 7.05
CA LEU A 193 11.80 -3.29 6.61
C LEU A 193 13.32 -3.13 6.44
N LYS A 194 13.76 -2.10 5.72
CA LYS A 194 15.20 -1.86 5.43
C LYS A 194 16.00 -1.59 6.68
N THR A 195 15.45 -0.81 7.60
CA THR A 195 16.12 -0.46 8.86
C THR A 195 16.01 -1.56 9.93
N LYS A 196 15.10 -2.53 9.74
CA LYS A 196 14.79 -3.58 10.74
C LYS A 196 14.48 -3.01 12.11
N SER A 197 13.82 -1.86 12.15
CA SER A 197 13.55 -1.09 13.35
C SER A 197 12.07 -0.82 13.52
N SER A 198 11.64 -0.64 14.77
CA SER A 198 10.37 0.00 15.06
C SER A 198 10.55 1.51 14.90
N LEU A 199 9.82 2.08 13.96
CA LEU A 199 9.94 3.49 13.61
C LEU A 199 8.77 4.28 14.21
N VAL A 200 9.07 5.42 14.81
CA VAL A 200 8.09 6.40 15.29
C VAL A 200 8.06 7.55 14.30
N TRP A 201 6.87 7.87 13.80
CA TRP A 201 6.66 8.96 12.87
C TRP A 201 6.25 10.24 13.61
N ASN A 202 6.88 11.35 13.28
CA ASN A 202 6.46 12.67 13.71
C ASN A 202 5.74 13.35 12.54
N ALA A 203 4.42 13.48 12.64
CA ALA A 203 3.59 14.06 11.58
C ALA A 203 3.78 15.58 11.41
N GLU A 204 4.22 16.28 12.46
CA GLU A 204 4.45 17.73 12.40
C GLU A 204 5.74 18.08 11.64
N SER A 205 6.81 17.31 11.90
CA SER A 205 8.11 17.49 11.22
C SER A 205 8.31 16.58 10.01
N GLU A 206 7.32 15.73 9.71
CA GLU A 206 7.31 14.78 8.59
C GLU A 206 8.59 13.94 8.49
N ASN A 207 9.01 13.35 9.63
CA ASN A 207 10.21 12.50 9.70
C ASN A 207 10.13 11.43 10.80
N PHE A 208 11.14 10.58 10.87
CA PHE A 208 11.24 9.52 11.88
C PHE A 208 11.97 9.98 13.17
N GLY A 209 11.78 11.24 13.59
CA GLY A 209 12.44 11.79 14.77
C GLY A 209 13.96 11.65 14.70
N GLY A 210 14.59 11.13 15.74
CA GLY A 210 16.05 10.95 15.81
C GLY A 210 16.59 9.69 15.11
N ASN A 211 15.81 9.04 14.24
CA ASN A 211 16.28 7.84 13.49
C ASN A 211 16.90 8.25 12.16
N ASP A 212 18.19 8.60 12.18
CA ASP A 212 18.93 9.05 10.98
C ASP A 212 18.95 7.99 9.86
N ALA A 213 19.04 6.71 10.22
CA ALA A 213 19.04 5.63 9.23
C ALA A 213 17.71 5.57 8.46
N ALA A 214 16.59 5.83 9.10
CA ALA A 214 15.28 5.91 8.46
C ALA A 214 15.12 7.21 7.66
N ASN A 215 15.53 8.34 8.22
CA ASN A 215 15.44 9.63 7.56
C ASN A 215 16.25 9.70 6.27
N ASN A 216 17.44 9.11 6.25
CA ASN A 216 18.28 9.03 5.05
C ASN A 216 17.66 8.18 3.91
N LEU A 217 16.65 7.36 4.21
CA LEU A 217 15.92 6.58 3.19
C LEU A 217 14.69 7.30 2.63
N MET A 218 14.33 8.48 3.16
CA MET A 218 13.15 9.23 2.71
C MET A 218 13.37 9.91 1.37
N THR A 219 14.61 10.30 1.07
CA THR A 219 14.95 10.99 -0.16
C THR A 219 16.09 10.26 -0.87
N PRO A 220 15.89 9.81 -2.11
CA PRO A 220 16.95 9.17 -2.88
C PRO A 220 17.99 10.20 -3.34
N GLU A 221 19.25 9.79 -3.43
CA GLU A 221 20.28 10.56 -4.11
C GLU A 221 20.13 10.44 -5.63
N TYR A 222 19.94 11.56 -6.31
CA TYR A 222 19.84 11.59 -7.77
C TYR A 222 21.20 11.77 -8.42
N ARG A 223 21.48 10.98 -9.45
CA ARG A 223 22.71 11.16 -10.24
C ARG A 223 22.61 12.40 -11.13
N THR A 224 23.73 13.07 -11.33
CA THR A 224 23.84 14.19 -12.27
C THR A 224 23.52 13.75 -13.72
N PRO A 225 22.78 14.54 -14.56
CA PRO A 225 22.33 15.92 -14.27
C PRO A 225 20.93 16.02 -13.64
N TRP A 226 20.37 14.93 -13.15
CA TRP A 226 19.02 14.88 -12.62
C TRP A 226 18.94 15.57 -11.27
N ASN A 227 17.93 16.39 -11.08
CA ASN A 227 17.59 17.03 -9.80
C ASN A 227 16.08 17.20 -9.71
N VAL A 228 15.56 17.25 -8.48
CA VAL A 228 14.19 17.69 -8.23
C VAL A 228 14.24 19.21 -8.14
N PRO A 229 13.50 19.96 -8.98
CA PRO A 229 13.35 21.39 -8.75
C PRO A 229 12.67 21.62 -7.41
N ILE A 230 13.33 22.33 -6.52
CA ILE A 230 12.80 22.73 -5.21
C ILE A 230 12.19 24.11 -5.36
#